data_31462897d4d44043b0542f52072fe4fb
#
_entry.id   31462897d4d44043b0542f52072fe4fb
#
_cell.length_a   1.000
_cell.length_b   1.000
_cell.length_c   1.000
_cell.angle_alpha   90.00
_cell.angle_beta   90.00
_cell.angle_gamma   90.00
#
_symmetry.space_group_name_H-M   'P 1'
#
loop_
_entity.id
_entity.type
_entity.pdbx_description
1 polymer ?
#
loop_
_entity_poly.entity_id
_entity_poly.type
_entity_poly.pdbx_seq_one_letter_code
_entity_poly.pdbx_strand_id
1 'polypeptide(L)'
;CYICQTRVQTKFGYILIHTYLSRLPLINMLSSKTVRIMVAYHEPATIIKNDIVVPIHVGRAVLKSRTDEESVNRLEEMMKFSIGDDTGDNISLKNPLYNEMTAIYWAWKNYKELGDPDYVGLMHYRRLLYNTEEKGAFFEKNSFCSDDINGILKLSKEELLDIFDKFDFISSRPYYRKSVYEHFKENHDIKDLDVAVDILKEKYPEYA
;
A
#
# COMPACT_ATOMS: atom_id res chain seq x y z
N CYS A 1 -0.30 3.97 -15.23
CA CYS A 1 0.04 2.64 -14.71
C CYS A 1 0.93 1.92 -15.73
N TYR A 2 2.14 1.53 -15.36
CA TYR A 2 2.97 0.68 -16.19
C TYR A 2 2.88 -0.75 -15.68
N ILE A 3 2.47 -1.63 -16.55
CA ILE A 3 2.41 -3.06 -16.34
C ILE A 3 3.74 -3.61 -16.85
N CYS A 4 4.55 -4.20 -16.00
CA CYS A 4 5.87 -4.71 -16.38
C CYS A 4 5.85 -6.23 -16.43
N GLN A 5 6.20 -6.77 -17.59
CA GLN A 5 6.50 -8.18 -17.78
C GLN A 5 7.99 -8.40 -17.49
N THR A 6 8.36 -8.66 -16.28
CA THR A 6 9.71 -9.24 -16.01
C THR A 6 9.72 -9.98 -14.68
N ARG A 7 10.33 -11.17 -14.72
CA ARG A 7 10.67 -11.94 -13.53
C ARG A 7 11.41 -11.07 -12.52
N VAL A 8 10.90 -11.10 -11.33
CA VAL A 8 11.38 -10.60 -10.05
C VAL A 8 12.82 -10.10 -10.03
N GLN A 9 12.97 -8.81 -9.91
CA GLN A 9 13.99 -8.20 -9.05
C GLN A 9 13.30 -7.11 -8.24
N THR A 10 13.15 -7.39 -6.97
CA THR A 10 12.57 -6.49 -5.97
C THR A 10 13.47 -5.28 -5.79
N LYS A 11 12.96 -4.08 -6.07
CA LYS A 11 13.46 -2.83 -5.48
C LYS A 11 12.30 -1.84 -5.32
N PHE A 12 11.93 -1.66 -4.08
CA PHE A 12 11.14 -0.57 -3.49
C PHE A 12 10.10 0.13 -4.39
N GLY A 13 8.90 -0.38 -4.33
CA GLY A 13 7.65 0.22 -4.77
C GLY A 13 6.54 -0.58 -4.07
N TYR A 14 5.39 0.01 -3.83
CA TYR A 14 4.28 -0.60 -3.11
C TYR A 14 4.04 -2.05 -3.56
N ILE A 15 4.14 -2.99 -2.63
CA ILE A 15 4.14 -4.43 -2.90
C ILE A 15 2.70 -4.94 -2.82
N LEU A 16 2.23 -5.57 -3.89
CA LEU A 16 1.12 -6.53 -3.84
C LEU A 16 1.73 -7.90 -3.54
N ILE A 17 1.37 -8.52 -2.42
CA ILE A 17 1.87 -9.83 -2.01
C ILE A 17 0.91 -10.89 -2.56
N HIS A 18 1.43 -11.77 -3.38
CA HIS A 18 0.71 -12.93 -3.91
C HIS A 18 0.98 -14.17 -3.06
N THR A 19 -0.06 -14.85 -2.61
CA THR A 19 0.06 -16.18 -1.99
C THR A 19 -0.16 -17.26 -3.07
N TYR A 20 0.84 -18.12 -3.26
CA TYR A 20 0.80 -19.22 -4.21
C TYR A 20 -0.12 -20.35 -3.70
N LEU A 21 -1.18 -20.65 -4.43
CA LEU A 21 -1.89 -21.94 -4.37
C LEU A 21 -2.16 -22.46 -5.79
N SER A 22 -1.72 -23.68 -5.98
CA SER A 22 -1.75 -24.59 -7.14
C SER A 22 -2.78 -24.36 -8.25
N ARG A 23 -2.31 -24.53 -9.50
CA ARG A 23 -3.04 -24.51 -10.78
C ARG A 23 -4.08 -25.63 -10.85
N LEU A 24 -5.35 -25.29 -11.05
CA LEU A 24 -6.45 -26.11 -11.55
C LEU A 24 -7.35 -25.29 -12.51
N PRO A 25 -8.21 -25.88 -13.36
CA PRO A 25 -8.61 -25.31 -14.66
C PRO A 25 -9.35 -23.97 -14.60
N LEU A 26 -8.94 -23.09 -15.53
CA LEU A 26 -8.97 -21.63 -15.51
C LEU A 26 -10.34 -20.92 -15.66
N ILE A 27 -11.42 -21.52 -16.07
CA ILE A 27 -12.56 -20.75 -16.61
C ILE A 27 -13.60 -20.34 -15.54
N ASN A 28 -13.65 -20.99 -14.38
CA ASN A 28 -14.61 -20.66 -13.30
C ASN A 28 -13.99 -20.06 -12.04
N MET A 29 -12.68 -19.86 -11.97
CA MET A 29 -12.00 -19.40 -10.75
C MET A 29 -11.83 -17.88 -10.64
N LEU A 30 -11.90 -17.14 -11.73
CA LEU A 30 -11.68 -15.68 -11.76
C LEU A 30 -12.75 -14.90 -11.00
N SER A 31 -14.01 -15.33 -11.05
CA SER A 31 -15.10 -14.62 -10.38
C SER A 31 -15.08 -14.73 -8.84
N SER A 32 -14.27 -15.65 -8.29
CA SER A 32 -14.19 -15.87 -6.85
C SER A 32 -13.01 -15.15 -6.17
N LYS A 33 -12.02 -14.70 -6.93
CA LYS A 33 -10.84 -14.01 -6.37
C LYS A 33 -11.20 -12.68 -5.72
N THR A 34 -10.56 -12.42 -4.61
CA THR A 34 -10.81 -11.24 -3.78
C THR A 34 -9.61 -10.30 -3.78
N VAL A 35 -9.90 -9.01 -3.78
CA VAL A 35 -8.90 -7.94 -3.74
C VAL A 35 -9.19 -7.04 -2.55
N ARG A 36 -8.17 -6.64 -1.81
CA ARG A 36 -8.23 -5.60 -0.78
C ARG A 36 -7.09 -4.62 -0.98
N ILE A 37 -7.42 -3.35 -1.11
CA ILE A 37 -6.45 -2.26 -1.24
C ILE A 37 -6.59 -1.37 -0.02
N MET A 38 -5.59 -1.39 0.85
CA MET A 38 -5.56 -0.49 1.99
C MET A 38 -5.19 0.91 1.53
N VAL A 39 -5.86 1.92 2.09
CA VAL A 39 -5.45 3.32 1.95
C VAL A 39 -5.00 3.82 3.31
N ALA A 40 -3.70 4.11 3.42
CA ALA A 40 -3.10 4.57 4.66
C ALA A 40 -3.44 6.04 4.93
N TYR A 41 -4.00 6.28 6.11
CA TYR A 41 -4.31 7.60 6.66
C TYR A 41 -3.55 7.79 7.95
N HIS A 42 -2.99 8.98 8.16
CA HIS A 42 -2.46 9.39 9.47
C HIS A 42 -3.14 10.66 9.99
N GLU A 43 -4.00 11.27 9.20
CA GLU A 43 -4.82 12.44 9.55
C GLU A 43 -6.16 12.36 8.82
N PRO A 44 -7.20 13.07 9.29
CA PRO A 44 -8.48 13.17 8.61
C PRO A 44 -8.32 13.76 7.20
N ALA A 45 -8.92 13.10 6.23
CA ALA A 45 -8.93 13.53 4.84
C ALA A 45 -10.15 12.96 4.12
N THR A 46 -10.31 13.26 2.83
CA THR A 46 -11.36 12.67 2.01
C THR A 46 -11.29 11.14 2.08
N ILE A 47 -12.39 10.53 2.50
CA ILE A 47 -12.47 9.08 2.72
C ILE A 47 -12.60 8.38 1.38
N ILE A 48 -11.70 7.42 1.15
CA ILE A 48 -11.70 6.55 -0.01
C ILE A 48 -12.04 5.14 0.47
N LYS A 49 -13.24 4.68 0.15
CA LYS A 49 -13.76 3.38 0.59
C LYS A 49 -14.75 2.83 -0.43
N ASN A 50 -14.61 1.57 -0.80
CA ASN A 50 -15.56 0.79 -1.59
C ASN A 50 -15.38 -0.71 -1.29
N ASP A 51 -15.91 -1.59 -2.12
CA ASP A 51 -15.88 -3.04 -1.92
C ASP A 51 -14.47 -3.64 -1.87
N ILE A 52 -13.50 -2.99 -2.52
CA ILE A 52 -12.09 -3.45 -2.57
C ILE A 52 -11.14 -2.53 -1.81
N VAL A 53 -11.55 -1.30 -1.49
CA VAL A 53 -10.72 -0.28 -0.83
C VAL A 53 -11.07 -0.16 0.63
N VAL A 54 -10.06 -0.31 1.49
CA VAL A 54 -10.19 -0.30 2.95
C VAL A 54 -9.32 0.81 3.54
N PRO A 55 -9.90 1.87 4.13
CA PRO A 55 -9.13 2.87 4.85
C PRO A 55 -8.49 2.27 6.12
N ILE A 56 -7.18 2.48 6.31
CA ILE A 56 -6.44 2.06 7.49
C ILE A 56 -5.73 3.25 8.14
N HIS A 57 -5.98 3.45 9.44
CA HIS A 57 -5.28 4.46 10.24
C HIS A 57 -3.94 3.90 10.71
N VAL A 58 -2.85 4.46 10.19
CA VAL A 58 -1.48 4.07 10.54
C VAL A 58 -0.96 4.88 11.72
N GLY A 59 -0.22 4.23 12.61
CA GLY A 59 0.24 4.84 13.85
C GLY A 59 -0.89 5.11 14.85
N ARG A 60 -2.00 4.38 14.80
CA ARG A 60 -3.13 4.58 15.71
C ARG A 60 -2.74 4.43 17.17
N ALA A 61 -1.85 3.50 17.50
CA ALA A 61 -1.36 3.33 18.87
C ALA A 61 -0.56 4.55 19.36
N VAL A 62 0.18 5.21 18.47
CA VAL A 62 0.88 6.46 18.80
C VAL A 62 -0.12 7.56 19.13
N LEU A 63 -1.18 7.69 18.31
CA LEU A 63 -2.21 8.72 18.57
C LEU A 63 -3.00 8.42 19.85
N LYS A 64 -3.32 7.14 20.13
CA LYS A 64 -3.94 6.71 21.40
C LYS A 64 -3.12 7.01 22.65
N SER A 65 -1.80 7.11 22.54
CA SER A 65 -0.93 7.45 23.68
C SER A 65 -0.93 8.94 24.04
N ARG A 66 -1.54 9.78 23.21
CA ARG A 66 -1.65 11.21 23.44
C ARG A 66 -2.94 11.54 24.19
N THR A 67 -2.88 12.58 25.03
CA THR A 67 -4.00 12.99 25.90
C THR A 67 -4.48 14.42 25.63
N ASP A 68 -3.85 15.12 24.69
CA ASP A 68 -4.31 16.44 24.28
C ASP A 68 -5.63 16.32 23.48
N GLU A 69 -6.48 17.33 23.63
CA GLU A 69 -7.83 17.35 23.06
C GLU A 69 -7.83 17.21 21.55
N GLU A 70 -6.85 17.80 20.86
CA GLU A 70 -6.70 17.72 19.40
C GLU A 70 -6.46 16.26 18.96
N SER A 71 -5.54 15.57 19.65
CA SER A 71 -5.23 14.16 19.36
C SER A 71 -6.42 13.24 19.64
N VAL A 72 -7.15 13.48 20.72
CA VAL A 72 -8.35 12.70 21.06
C VAL A 72 -9.43 12.88 19.99
N ASN A 73 -9.78 14.12 19.65
CA ASN A 73 -10.76 14.42 18.62
C ASN A 73 -10.38 13.80 17.25
N ARG A 74 -9.13 13.91 16.88
CA ARG A 74 -8.61 13.32 15.64
C ARG A 74 -8.69 11.79 15.65
N LEU A 75 -8.38 11.15 16.78
CA LEU A 75 -8.52 9.71 16.92
C LEU A 75 -9.98 9.28 16.75
N GLU A 76 -10.91 9.95 17.42
CA GLU A 76 -12.33 9.65 17.32
C GLU A 76 -12.85 9.81 15.89
N GLU A 77 -12.45 10.87 15.19
CA GLU A 77 -12.79 11.07 13.79
C GLU A 77 -12.27 9.94 12.91
N MET A 78 -11.00 9.60 13.03
CA MET A 78 -10.36 8.53 12.25
C MET A 78 -11.00 7.16 12.49
N MET A 79 -11.44 6.88 13.72
CA MET A 79 -12.07 5.61 14.08
C MET A 79 -13.45 5.42 13.42
N LYS A 80 -14.12 6.49 13.01
CA LYS A 80 -15.45 6.39 12.35
C LYS A 80 -15.41 5.74 10.98
N PHE A 81 -14.29 5.82 10.28
CA PHE A 81 -14.21 5.38 8.88
C PHE A 81 -13.08 4.38 8.57
N SER A 82 -12.10 4.23 9.45
CA SER A 82 -10.91 3.41 9.19
C SER A 82 -10.76 2.28 10.19
N ILE A 83 -10.21 1.16 9.72
CA ILE A 83 -9.62 0.16 10.61
C ILE A 83 -8.31 0.71 11.20
N GLY A 84 -7.77 0.09 12.24
CA GLY A 84 -6.50 0.51 12.85
C GLY A 84 -5.39 -0.49 12.60
N ASP A 85 -4.17 0.02 12.46
CA ASP A 85 -2.96 -0.80 12.41
C ASP A 85 -2.48 -1.27 13.80
N ASP A 86 -3.31 -1.04 14.86
CA ASP A 86 -3.00 -1.27 16.26
C ASP A 86 -3.70 -2.47 16.88
N THR A 87 -4.36 -3.29 16.06
CA THR A 87 -5.02 -4.54 16.49
C THR A 87 -4.13 -5.76 16.27
N GLY A 88 -4.38 -6.84 16.99
CA GLY A 88 -3.64 -8.10 16.85
C GLY A 88 -2.13 -7.95 16.96
N ASP A 89 -1.37 -8.74 16.19
CA ASP A 89 0.09 -8.59 16.10
C ASP A 89 0.43 -7.38 15.23
N ASN A 90 1.03 -6.34 15.83
CA ASN A 90 1.24 -5.07 15.17
C ASN A 90 2.52 -4.36 15.63
N ILE A 91 2.94 -3.37 14.85
CA ILE A 91 4.05 -2.45 15.15
C ILE A 91 3.61 -0.98 15.11
N SER A 92 2.34 -0.70 15.39
CA SER A 92 1.73 0.63 15.29
C SER A 92 2.48 1.71 16.07
N LEU A 93 3.00 1.40 17.27
CA LEU A 93 3.85 2.31 18.04
C LEU A 93 5.16 2.68 17.35
N LYS A 94 5.63 1.89 16.39
CA LYS A 94 6.84 2.15 15.61
C LYS A 94 6.57 2.99 14.34
N ASN A 95 5.34 3.44 14.14
CA ASN A 95 4.95 4.23 12.96
C ASN A 95 5.86 5.45 12.71
N PRO A 96 6.37 6.20 13.72
CA PRO A 96 7.31 7.30 13.48
C PRO A 96 8.60 6.90 12.75
N LEU A 97 8.98 5.62 12.78
CA LEU A 97 10.16 5.08 12.11
C LEU A 97 9.82 4.36 10.80
N TYR A 98 8.64 3.73 10.73
CA TYR A 98 8.25 2.84 9.63
C TYR A 98 7.14 3.39 8.74
N ASN A 99 6.53 4.53 9.10
CA ASN A 99 5.46 5.17 8.32
C ASN A 99 4.37 4.16 7.89
N GLU A 100 3.97 4.17 6.63
CA GLU A 100 2.93 3.28 6.08
C GLU A 100 3.29 1.78 6.12
N MET A 101 4.57 1.45 6.38
CA MET A 101 4.99 0.05 6.54
C MET A 101 4.32 -0.64 7.74
N THR A 102 3.84 0.12 8.72
CA THR A 102 3.06 -0.42 9.84
C THR A 102 1.74 -1.05 9.37
N ALA A 103 1.12 -0.50 8.31
CA ALA A 103 -0.05 -1.11 7.68
C ALA A 103 0.29 -2.41 6.94
N ILE A 104 1.44 -2.47 6.26
CA ILE A 104 1.91 -3.70 5.58
C ILE A 104 2.17 -4.80 6.60
N TYR A 105 2.86 -4.47 7.70
CA TYR A 105 3.11 -5.41 8.79
C TYR A 105 1.79 -5.93 9.38
N TRP A 106 0.87 -5.01 9.68
CA TRP A 106 -0.44 -5.35 10.22
C TRP A 106 -1.21 -6.28 9.28
N ALA A 107 -1.27 -5.98 7.99
CA ALA A 107 -1.92 -6.82 6.99
C ALA A 107 -1.31 -8.21 6.91
N TRP A 108 0.02 -8.32 6.96
CA TRP A 108 0.72 -9.60 6.98
C TRP A 108 0.37 -10.44 8.19
N LYS A 109 0.31 -9.84 9.37
CA LYS A 109 0.05 -10.55 10.64
C LYS A 109 -1.43 -10.84 10.88
N ASN A 110 -2.31 -9.98 10.37
CA ASN A 110 -3.75 -10.04 10.62
C ASN A 110 -4.54 -10.24 9.30
N TYR A 111 -3.99 -11.03 8.39
CA TYR A 111 -4.48 -11.19 7.03
C TYR A 111 -5.94 -11.63 6.97
N LYS A 112 -6.38 -12.47 7.91
CA LYS A 112 -7.77 -12.93 8.03
C LYS A 112 -8.75 -11.79 8.36
N GLU A 113 -8.30 -10.76 9.05
CA GLU A 113 -9.14 -9.59 9.35
C GLU A 113 -9.41 -8.72 8.10
N LEU A 114 -8.58 -8.85 7.05
CA LEU A 114 -8.86 -8.30 5.73
C LEU A 114 -9.82 -9.16 4.89
N GLY A 115 -10.25 -10.32 5.41
CA GLY A 115 -11.10 -11.27 4.70
C GLY A 115 -10.33 -12.27 3.85
N ASP A 116 -9.06 -12.52 4.19
CA ASP A 116 -8.19 -13.52 3.52
C ASP A 116 -8.13 -13.32 1.98
N PRO A 117 -7.84 -12.10 1.49
CA PRO A 117 -7.95 -11.78 0.07
C PRO A 117 -6.83 -12.44 -0.74
N ASP A 118 -7.12 -12.76 -2.02
CA ASP A 118 -6.11 -13.29 -2.96
C ASP A 118 -5.06 -12.24 -3.32
N TYR A 119 -5.44 -10.96 -3.31
CA TYR A 119 -4.56 -9.84 -3.61
C TYR A 119 -4.70 -8.73 -2.57
N VAL A 120 -3.57 -8.23 -2.09
CA VAL A 120 -3.50 -7.09 -1.16
C VAL A 120 -2.71 -5.96 -1.78
N GLY A 121 -3.21 -4.74 -1.64
CA GLY A 121 -2.54 -3.53 -2.07
C GLY A 121 -2.43 -2.50 -0.95
N LEU A 122 -1.52 -1.55 -1.13
CA LEU A 122 -1.40 -0.37 -0.28
C LEU A 122 -1.33 0.88 -1.13
N MET A 123 -2.12 1.88 -0.78
CA MET A 123 -2.05 3.24 -1.28
C MET A 123 -1.96 4.21 -0.09
N HIS A 124 -1.61 5.43 -0.37
CA HIS A 124 -1.67 6.52 0.60
C HIS A 124 -2.82 7.47 0.24
N TYR A 125 -3.53 8.06 1.22
CA TYR A 125 -4.67 8.95 0.96
C TYR A 125 -4.35 10.18 0.08
N ARG A 126 -3.07 10.54 -0.07
CA ARG A 126 -2.57 11.58 -0.98
C ARG A 126 -1.95 11.05 -2.27
N ARG A 127 -1.80 9.73 -2.41
CA ARG A 127 -1.12 9.09 -3.55
C ARG A 127 -1.85 7.81 -3.90
N LEU A 128 -2.74 7.92 -4.86
CA LEU A 128 -3.57 6.81 -5.31
C LEU A 128 -2.99 6.19 -6.58
N LEU A 129 -3.11 4.87 -6.70
CA LEU A 129 -2.90 4.20 -7.97
C LEU A 129 -4.03 4.57 -8.92
N TYR A 130 -3.66 4.97 -10.11
CA TYR A 130 -4.59 5.43 -11.13
C TYR A 130 -4.27 4.76 -12.46
N ASN A 131 -5.27 4.09 -13.03
CA ASN A 131 -5.14 3.46 -14.35
C ASN A 131 -5.45 4.49 -15.45
N THR A 132 -4.42 5.10 -16.02
CA THR A 132 -4.56 6.04 -17.12
C THR A 132 -3.46 5.85 -18.16
N GLU A 133 -3.79 6.07 -19.43
CA GLU A 133 -2.82 6.19 -20.51
C GLU A 133 -2.09 7.54 -20.48
N GLU A 134 -2.61 8.53 -19.76
CA GLU A 134 -2.00 9.85 -19.61
C GLU A 134 -0.75 9.76 -18.73
N LYS A 135 0.37 10.23 -19.27
CA LYS A 135 1.64 10.24 -18.56
C LYS A 135 1.61 11.26 -17.42
N GLY A 136 1.85 10.80 -16.19
CA GLY A 136 2.26 11.66 -15.10
C GLY A 136 1.16 12.28 -14.25
N ALA A 137 -0.03 11.73 -14.19
CA ALA A 137 -1.05 12.15 -13.24
C ALA A 137 -0.65 11.79 -11.79
N PHE A 138 0.15 12.66 -11.17
CA PHE A 138 0.25 12.73 -9.72
C PHE A 138 -0.92 13.56 -9.23
N PHE A 139 -1.85 12.97 -8.50
CA PHE A 139 -2.88 13.75 -7.84
C PHE A 139 -2.28 14.37 -6.57
N GLU A 140 -1.83 15.61 -6.70
CA GLU A 140 -1.63 16.45 -5.53
C GLU A 140 -2.99 16.83 -4.96
N LYS A 141 -3.20 16.40 -3.71
CA LYS A 141 -3.94 17.04 -2.65
C LYS A 141 -5.22 17.83 -2.99
N ASN A 142 -6.28 17.52 -2.31
CA ASN A 142 -7.42 18.37 -1.95
C ASN A 142 -8.66 18.42 -2.87
N SER A 143 -8.79 17.59 -3.87
CA SER A 143 -9.96 17.68 -4.75
C SER A 143 -10.67 16.36 -5.06
N PHE A 144 -10.49 15.32 -4.23
CA PHE A 144 -11.24 14.09 -4.42
C PHE A 144 -12.55 14.15 -3.66
N CYS A 145 -13.65 14.10 -4.37
CA CYS A 145 -14.93 13.77 -3.79
C CYS A 145 -15.03 12.25 -3.61
N SER A 146 -15.52 11.78 -2.44
CA SER A 146 -15.69 10.36 -2.14
C SER A 146 -16.59 9.64 -3.15
N ASP A 147 -17.48 10.37 -3.81
CA ASP A 147 -18.48 9.81 -4.73
C ASP A 147 -17.92 9.45 -6.11
N ASP A 148 -16.68 9.87 -6.42
CA ASP A 148 -16.03 9.62 -7.71
C ASP A 148 -14.82 8.68 -7.63
N ILE A 149 -14.75 7.84 -6.60
CA ILE A 149 -13.62 6.91 -6.42
C ILE A 149 -13.42 5.99 -7.62
N ASN A 150 -14.50 5.45 -8.16
CA ASN A 150 -14.44 4.56 -9.32
C ASN A 150 -13.96 5.31 -10.56
N GLY A 151 -14.39 6.58 -10.74
CA GLY A 151 -13.88 7.47 -11.78
C GLY A 151 -12.42 7.85 -11.59
N ILE A 152 -11.98 8.05 -10.34
CA ILE A 152 -10.60 8.42 -10.02
C ILE A 152 -9.66 7.23 -10.15
N LEU A 153 -9.99 6.09 -9.54
CA LEU A 153 -9.14 4.91 -9.58
C LEU A 153 -9.16 4.25 -10.96
N LYS A 154 -10.27 4.38 -11.71
CA LYS A 154 -10.52 3.66 -12.97
C LYS A 154 -10.13 2.19 -12.88
N LEU A 155 -10.35 1.61 -11.70
CA LEU A 155 -9.99 0.24 -11.36
C LEU A 155 -11.19 -0.39 -10.69
N SER A 156 -12.04 -1.02 -11.48
CA SER A 156 -13.03 -1.96 -10.95
C SER A 156 -12.32 -3.24 -10.49
N LYS A 157 -13.02 -4.04 -9.68
CA LYS A 157 -12.51 -5.36 -9.29
C LYS A 157 -12.20 -6.21 -10.54
N GLU A 158 -13.05 -6.15 -11.53
CA GLU A 158 -12.95 -6.89 -12.79
C GLU A 158 -11.71 -6.48 -13.58
N GLU A 159 -11.46 -5.19 -13.75
CA GLU A 159 -10.27 -4.67 -14.44
C GLU A 159 -8.98 -5.09 -13.74
N LEU A 160 -8.98 -5.07 -12.39
CA LEU A 160 -7.83 -5.54 -11.60
C LEU A 160 -7.58 -7.03 -11.81
N LEU A 161 -8.63 -7.85 -11.80
CA LEU A 161 -8.50 -9.30 -12.01
C LEU A 161 -8.00 -9.61 -13.42
N ASP A 162 -8.45 -8.90 -14.44
CA ASP A 162 -7.96 -9.02 -15.81
C ASP A 162 -6.46 -8.66 -15.94
N ILE A 163 -6.00 -7.70 -15.11
CA ILE A 163 -4.58 -7.36 -15.02
C ILE A 163 -3.80 -8.49 -14.33
N PHE A 164 -4.30 -9.01 -13.22
CA PHE A 164 -3.64 -10.07 -12.45
C PHE A 164 -3.62 -11.43 -13.16
N ASP A 165 -4.42 -11.63 -14.19
CA ASP A 165 -4.27 -12.79 -15.06
C ASP A 165 -2.99 -12.76 -15.90
N LYS A 166 -2.45 -11.58 -16.11
CA LYS A 166 -1.30 -11.33 -16.98
C LYS A 166 -0.05 -10.94 -16.20
N PHE A 167 -0.22 -10.41 -14.97
CA PHE A 167 0.84 -9.78 -14.19
C PHE A 167 0.71 -10.14 -12.72
N ASP A 168 1.84 -10.29 -12.04
CA ASP A 168 1.89 -10.66 -10.64
C ASP A 168 1.65 -9.46 -9.70
N PHE A 169 1.92 -8.23 -10.16
CA PHE A 169 1.76 -7.02 -9.34
C PHE A 169 1.52 -5.76 -10.17
N ILE A 170 0.95 -4.75 -9.51
CA ILE A 170 0.75 -3.41 -10.05
C ILE A 170 1.54 -2.44 -9.18
N SER A 171 2.35 -1.58 -9.80
CA SER A 171 3.07 -0.51 -9.10
C SER A 171 2.90 0.83 -9.79
N SER A 172 3.19 1.90 -9.08
CA SER A 172 3.33 3.21 -9.69
C SER A 172 4.53 3.22 -10.64
N ARG A 173 4.49 4.10 -11.66
CA ARG A 173 5.65 4.32 -12.51
C ARG A 173 6.80 4.85 -11.66
N PRO A 174 8.00 4.26 -11.76
CA PRO A 174 9.17 4.80 -11.08
C PRO A 174 9.46 6.24 -11.55
N TYR A 175 9.64 7.13 -10.59
CA TYR A 175 10.03 8.51 -10.86
C TYR A 175 11.46 8.75 -10.38
N TYR A 176 12.42 8.45 -11.25
CA TYR A 176 13.82 8.80 -11.02
C TYR A 176 14.46 9.17 -12.35
N ARG A 177 15.38 10.14 -12.32
CA ARG A 177 15.99 10.70 -13.55
C ARG A 177 17.16 9.86 -14.07
N LYS A 178 17.91 9.22 -13.16
CA LYS A 178 19.11 8.45 -13.49
C LYS A 178 19.01 7.01 -13.00
N SER A 179 19.20 6.81 -11.70
CA SER A 179 19.06 5.54 -11.02
C SER A 179 18.37 5.72 -9.68
N VAL A 180 17.89 4.64 -9.08
CA VAL A 180 17.32 4.67 -7.72
C VAL A 180 18.35 5.14 -6.72
N TYR A 181 19.61 4.70 -6.86
CA TYR A 181 20.72 5.10 -5.99
C TYR A 181 20.99 6.60 -6.05
N GLU A 182 21.13 7.16 -7.26
CA GLU A 182 21.35 8.60 -7.42
C GLU A 182 20.16 9.42 -6.92
N HIS A 183 18.94 8.96 -7.17
CA HIS A 183 17.75 9.62 -6.65
C HIS A 183 17.68 9.61 -5.13
N PHE A 184 18.05 8.49 -4.49
CA PHE A 184 18.14 8.41 -3.04
C PHE A 184 19.19 9.37 -2.49
N LYS A 185 20.39 9.40 -3.08
CA LYS A 185 21.49 10.29 -2.70
C LYS A 185 21.14 11.78 -2.79
N GLU A 186 20.31 12.15 -3.77
CA GLU A 186 19.85 13.56 -3.93
C GLU A 186 18.84 13.98 -2.84
N ASN A 187 18.12 13.05 -2.21
CA ASN A 187 16.99 13.35 -1.34
C ASN A 187 17.18 12.87 0.11
N HIS A 188 18.17 12.00 0.38
CA HIS A 188 18.39 11.36 1.67
C HIS A 188 19.89 11.20 1.97
N ASP A 189 20.24 10.85 3.21
CA ASP A 189 21.62 10.47 3.53
C ASP A 189 21.93 9.08 2.92
N ILE A 190 22.91 9.05 2.04
CA ILE A 190 23.31 7.82 1.35
C ILE A 190 23.81 6.74 2.29
N LYS A 191 24.37 7.12 3.45
CA LYS A 191 24.85 6.18 4.46
C LYS A 191 23.74 5.27 4.98
N ASP A 192 22.48 5.75 5.03
CA ASP A 192 21.35 4.93 5.46
C ASP A 192 21.09 3.80 4.47
N LEU A 193 21.23 4.07 3.18
CA LEU A 193 21.11 3.03 2.15
C LEU A 193 22.29 2.06 2.19
N ASP A 194 23.52 2.54 2.36
CA ASP A 194 24.72 1.71 2.45
C ASP A 194 24.63 0.74 3.65
N VAL A 195 24.20 1.24 4.82
CA VAL A 195 23.95 0.41 6.02
C VAL A 195 22.87 -0.65 5.75
N ALA A 196 21.78 -0.27 5.08
CA ALA A 196 20.70 -1.22 4.74
C ALA A 196 21.21 -2.31 3.78
N VAL A 197 22.03 -1.95 2.80
CA VAL A 197 22.65 -2.91 1.86
C VAL A 197 23.60 -3.85 2.60
N ASP A 198 24.41 -3.34 3.54
CA ASP A 198 25.34 -4.17 4.31
C ASP A 198 24.59 -5.15 5.22
N ILE A 199 23.51 -4.74 5.86
CA ILE A 199 22.62 -5.63 6.63
C ILE A 199 22.01 -6.72 5.74
N LEU A 200 21.60 -6.37 4.52
CA LEU A 200 21.08 -7.35 3.56
C LEU A 200 22.15 -8.38 3.18
N LYS A 201 23.37 -7.93 2.87
CA LYS A 201 24.48 -8.83 2.53
C LYS A 201 24.84 -9.78 3.68
N GLU A 202 24.78 -9.28 4.92
CA GLU A 202 25.09 -10.08 6.10
C GLU A 202 24.00 -11.11 6.40
N LYS A 203 22.72 -10.68 6.42
CA LYS A 203 21.60 -11.51 6.89
C LYS A 203 20.88 -12.28 5.80
N TYR A 204 20.92 -11.78 4.58
CA TYR A 204 20.17 -12.30 3.44
C TYR A 204 21.01 -12.21 2.15
N PRO A 205 22.18 -12.88 2.10
CA PRO A 205 23.12 -12.77 0.98
C PRO A 205 22.52 -13.18 -0.36
N GLU A 206 21.47 -14.01 -0.35
CA GLU A 206 20.74 -14.44 -1.55
C GLU A 206 19.92 -13.31 -2.20
N TYR A 207 19.72 -12.19 -1.51
CA TYR A 207 18.98 -11.02 -2.01
C TYR A 207 19.87 -9.79 -2.22
N ALA A 208 21.17 -9.88 -2.00
CA ALA A 208 22.10 -8.75 -2.03
C ALA A 208 22.80 -8.57 -3.39
#